data_a7ab577553a6b5297d7f44fc9e1018ef
#
_entry.id   a7ab577553a6b5297d7f44fc9e1018ef
#
_cell.length_a   1.000
_cell.length_b   1.000
_cell.length_c   1.000
_cell.angle_alpha   90.00
_cell.angle_beta   90.00
_cell.angle_gamma   90.00
#
_symmetry.space_group_name_H-M   'P 1'
#
loop_
_entity.id
_entity.type
_entity.pdbx_description
1 polymer ?
#
loop_
_entity_poly.entity_id
_entity_poly.type
_entity_poly.pdbx_seq_one_letter_code
_entity_poly.pdbx_strand_id
1 'polypeptide(L)'
;MKTEKWIVSEHNDGVPDVDRMYVKVVEDLDTDLAEDEMLLRTRYVSVDPYLQGIALDTPVGDHMGADSIMEVLAAGPRAMFGVGDLVQGFGGWRTHLVSNGAEALWQTGTFPMVFPAYRKLDPAHYDEALPLSTALGILGGAGMTAWGTLTTFLAVRPGDTVLISGASGAIGTLVGQLAKRAGARVVGTTGSPEKAARLAALGFDAVVVFRHGGDPAQLREDLAKAAPGGVDRYFDNLGGVMTDTVFTMLTVDSRVAVCWQWSSQVGGEWAGPRLLPYIMFPRTTIRGIFALEWFTEDNWAALHAELGPLVRAGEIRYQQTVHRGFDSIPAAYRSLYTDRAASFGKVLVEL
;
A
#
# COMPACT_ATOMS: atom_id res chain seq x y z
N MET A 1 24.72 -20.47 -7.63
CA MET A 1 24.64 -19.29 -8.52
C MET A 1 24.85 -18.01 -7.73
N LYS A 2 25.10 -16.84 -8.37
CA LYS A 2 25.16 -15.56 -7.64
C LYS A 2 23.77 -14.95 -7.49
N THR A 3 23.48 -14.39 -6.32
CA THR A 3 22.30 -13.56 -6.06
C THR A 3 22.71 -12.23 -5.46
N GLU A 4 21.98 -11.17 -5.79
CA GLU A 4 22.13 -9.86 -5.18
C GLU A 4 20.98 -9.64 -4.20
N LYS A 5 21.28 -9.01 -3.06
CA LYS A 5 20.29 -8.62 -2.05
C LYS A 5 20.62 -7.29 -1.44
N TRP A 6 19.61 -6.54 -1.05
CA TRP A 6 19.73 -5.38 -0.18
C TRP A 6 19.50 -5.84 1.26
N ILE A 7 20.47 -5.61 2.13
CA ILE A 7 20.40 -5.91 3.56
C ILE A 7 20.19 -4.62 4.35
N VAL A 8 19.55 -4.73 5.51
CA VAL A 8 19.49 -3.64 6.49
C VAL A 8 20.85 -3.52 7.13
N SER A 9 21.52 -2.37 6.99
CA SER A 9 22.83 -2.11 7.57
C SER A 9 22.75 -1.32 8.87
N GLU A 10 21.74 -0.47 9.02
CA GLU A 10 21.41 0.21 10.27
C GLU A 10 19.92 0.58 10.30
N HIS A 11 19.37 0.80 11.49
CA HIS A 11 18.02 1.32 11.66
C HIS A 11 18.08 2.85 11.76
N ASN A 12 17.06 3.51 11.24
CA ASN A 12 16.88 4.95 11.35
C ASN A 12 15.41 5.28 11.60
N ASP A 13 15.16 6.09 12.62
CA ASP A 13 13.83 6.59 12.92
C ASP A 13 13.47 7.77 12.00
N GLY A 14 12.17 7.93 11.74
CA GLY A 14 11.67 9.03 10.93
C GLY A 14 11.76 8.78 9.42
N VAL A 15 12.12 9.82 8.66
CA VAL A 15 12.26 9.67 7.20
C VAL A 15 13.45 8.76 6.88
N PRO A 16 13.24 7.68 6.08
CA PRO A 16 14.32 6.74 5.78
C PRO A 16 15.54 7.39 5.10
N ASP A 17 16.70 7.24 5.72
CA ASP A 17 17.98 7.52 5.09
C ASP A 17 18.48 6.27 4.37
N VAL A 18 18.00 6.07 3.14
CA VAL A 18 18.24 4.82 2.39
C VAL A 18 19.71 4.55 2.10
N ASP A 19 20.54 5.59 2.04
CA ASP A 19 21.99 5.47 1.76
C ASP A 19 22.75 4.91 2.97
N ARG A 20 22.19 5.05 4.17
CA ARG A 20 22.71 4.48 5.41
C ARG A 20 22.04 3.17 5.78
N MET A 21 20.71 3.08 5.58
CA MET A 21 19.91 1.94 6.01
C MET A 21 20.22 0.67 5.21
N TYR A 22 20.61 0.80 3.94
CA TYR A 22 20.69 -0.37 3.05
C TYR A 22 22.06 -0.48 2.37
N VAL A 23 22.57 -1.72 2.34
CA VAL A 23 23.80 -2.06 1.63
C VAL A 23 23.52 -3.23 0.70
N LYS A 24 24.01 -3.11 -0.54
CA LYS A 24 23.93 -4.21 -1.53
C LYS A 24 25.01 -5.26 -1.26
N VAL A 25 24.59 -6.51 -1.21
CA VAL A 25 25.48 -7.65 -1.02
C VAL A 25 25.28 -8.63 -2.18
N VAL A 26 26.38 -9.22 -2.65
CA VAL A 26 26.38 -10.30 -3.63
C VAL A 26 26.90 -11.54 -2.93
N GLU A 27 26.15 -12.62 -2.98
CA GLU A 27 26.52 -13.89 -2.33
C GLU A 27 26.29 -15.09 -3.25
N ASP A 28 26.85 -16.21 -2.87
CA ASP A 28 26.54 -17.50 -3.50
C ASP A 28 25.22 -18.03 -2.94
N LEU A 29 24.25 -18.24 -3.83
CA LEU A 29 23.00 -18.91 -3.53
C LEU A 29 23.17 -20.40 -3.79
N ASP A 30 22.94 -21.21 -2.77
CA ASP A 30 22.83 -22.66 -2.93
C ASP A 30 21.57 -22.96 -3.76
N THR A 31 21.72 -23.77 -4.79
CA THR A 31 20.65 -24.18 -5.69
C THR A 31 20.39 -25.67 -5.65
N ASP A 32 20.95 -26.39 -4.67
CA ASP A 32 20.59 -27.77 -4.37
C ASP A 32 19.29 -27.76 -3.57
N LEU A 33 18.17 -27.95 -4.29
CA LEU A 33 16.83 -27.74 -3.75
C LEU A 33 16.40 -28.96 -2.92
N ALA A 34 15.80 -28.69 -1.76
CA ALA A 34 15.00 -29.68 -1.05
C ALA A 34 13.76 -30.07 -1.88
N GLU A 35 13.10 -31.17 -1.49
CA GLU A 35 11.98 -31.71 -2.26
C GLU A 35 10.79 -30.75 -2.43
N ASP A 36 10.57 -29.84 -1.50
CA ASP A 36 9.49 -28.85 -1.48
C ASP A 36 9.93 -27.43 -1.86
N GLU A 37 11.21 -27.22 -2.18
CA GLU A 37 11.75 -25.91 -2.48
C GLU A 37 11.69 -25.54 -3.98
N MET A 38 11.71 -24.25 -4.23
CA MET A 38 11.78 -23.65 -5.55
C MET A 38 12.93 -22.64 -5.61
N LEU A 39 13.65 -22.63 -6.72
CA LEU A 39 14.51 -21.53 -7.11
C LEU A 39 13.66 -20.49 -7.84
N LEU A 40 13.68 -19.27 -7.34
CA LEU A 40 12.83 -18.17 -7.81
C LEU A 40 13.69 -17.01 -8.31
N ARG A 41 13.26 -16.38 -9.40
CA ARG A 41 13.81 -15.13 -9.92
C ARG A 41 12.80 -14.02 -9.70
N THR A 42 13.18 -12.95 -9.03
CA THR A 42 12.34 -11.76 -8.86
C THR A 42 12.18 -11.02 -10.18
N ARG A 43 10.94 -10.66 -10.51
CA ARG A 43 10.55 -9.88 -11.70
C ARG A 43 10.13 -8.47 -11.32
N TYR A 44 9.41 -8.32 -10.21
CA TYR A 44 8.97 -7.05 -9.67
C TYR A 44 9.05 -7.04 -8.16
N VAL A 45 9.38 -5.88 -7.60
CA VAL A 45 9.41 -5.62 -6.16
C VAL A 45 8.46 -4.47 -5.85
N SER A 46 7.62 -4.65 -4.84
CA SER A 46 6.76 -3.61 -4.29
C SER A 46 7.55 -2.64 -3.43
N VAL A 47 7.22 -1.37 -3.52
CA VAL A 47 7.80 -0.31 -2.69
C VAL A 47 6.67 0.44 -2.01
N ASP A 48 6.59 0.35 -0.68
CA ASP A 48 5.47 0.82 0.12
C ASP A 48 5.91 1.49 1.41
N PRO A 49 5.13 2.44 1.97
CA PRO A 49 5.47 3.07 3.25
C PRO A 49 5.58 2.10 4.43
N TYR A 50 4.81 0.99 4.45
CA TYR A 50 4.86 0.01 5.55
C TYR A 50 6.22 -0.68 5.67
N LEU A 51 7.04 -0.65 4.62
CA LEU A 51 8.39 -1.21 4.63
C LEU A 51 9.30 -0.54 5.66
N GLN A 52 8.96 0.67 6.15
CA GLN A 52 9.68 1.28 7.25
C GLN A 52 9.56 0.44 8.54
N GLY A 53 8.36 -0.04 8.85
CA GLY A 53 8.16 -0.94 9.99
C GLY A 53 8.91 -2.27 9.79
N ILE A 54 8.85 -2.83 8.57
CA ILE A 54 9.61 -4.04 8.23
C ILE A 54 11.11 -3.83 8.42
N ALA A 55 11.66 -2.69 7.96
CA ALA A 55 13.08 -2.39 8.12
C ALA A 55 13.51 -2.29 9.59
N LEU A 56 12.68 -1.65 10.43
CA LEU A 56 12.98 -1.48 11.86
C LEU A 56 12.93 -2.82 12.62
N ASP A 57 12.10 -3.76 12.19
CA ASP A 57 12.00 -5.10 12.78
C ASP A 57 13.00 -6.10 12.16
N THR A 58 13.58 -5.79 10.99
CA THR A 58 14.58 -6.65 10.33
C THR A 58 15.93 -6.55 11.05
N PRO A 59 16.53 -7.67 11.50
CA PRO A 59 17.87 -7.64 12.09
C PRO A 59 18.91 -7.03 11.12
N VAL A 60 19.85 -6.25 11.68
CA VAL A 60 20.97 -5.74 10.90
C VAL A 60 21.77 -6.90 10.31
N GLY A 61 22.04 -6.86 9.03
CA GLY A 61 22.67 -7.93 8.25
C GLY A 61 21.68 -8.83 7.48
N ASP A 62 20.39 -8.79 7.82
CA ASP A 62 19.38 -9.56 7.11
C ASP A 62 18.83 -8.79 5.90
N HIS A 63 18.29 -9.53 4.94
CA HIS A 63 17.73 -8.96 3.73
C HIS A 63 16.42 -8.22 3.99
N MET A 64 16.22 -7.12 3.30
CA MET A 64 14.96 -6.37 3.37
C MET A 64 13.79 -7.17 2.78
N GLY A 65 12.72 -7.34 3.56
CA GLY A 65 11.48 -7.98 3.13
C GLY A 65 10.61 -7.05 2.29
N ALA A 66 9.92 -7.59 1.30
CA ALA A 66 8.92 -6.87 0.50
C ALA A 66 8.05 -7.85 -0.31
N ASP A 67 6.83 -7.45 -0.64
CA ASP A 67 6.00 -8.19 -1.60
C ASP A 67 6.63 -8.14 -2.99
N SER A 68 6.67 -9.29 -3.68
CA SER A 68 7.38 -9.46 -4.94
C SER A 68 6.60 -10.38 -5.89
N ILE A 69 6.79 -10.16 -7.18
CA ILE A 69 6.40 -11.13 -8.22
C ILE A 69 7.66 -11.87 -8.65
N MET A 70 7.59 -13.19 -8.63
CA MET A 70 8.71 -14.07 -8.92
C MET A 70 8.34 -15.13 -9.95
N GLU A 71 9.33 -15.62 -10.68
CA GLU A 71 9.22 -16.71 -11.63
C GLU A 71 9.97 -17.93 -11.09
N VAL A 72 9.35 -19.09 -11.15
CA VAL A 72 9.94 -20.36 -10.75
C VAL A 72 10.91 -20.82 -11.83
N LEU A 73 12.21 -20.89 -11.52
CA LEU A 73 13.27 -21.34 -12.42
C LEU A 73 13.56 -22.85 -12.30
N ALA A 74 13.46 -23.37 -11.09
CA ALA A 74 13.58 -24.79 -10.77
C ALA A 74 12.69 -25.12 -9.57
N ALA A 75 12.26 -26.38 -9.48
CA ALA A 75 11.36 -26.84 -8.44
C ALA A 75 11.71 -28.27 -8.03
N GLY A 76 11.70 -28.53 -6.72
CA GLY A 76 11.76 -29.88 -6.17
C GLY A 76 10.49 -30.68 -6.52
N PRO A 77 10.52 -32.01 -6.37
CA PRO A 77 9.42 -32.88 -6.82
C PRO A 77 8.11 -32.70 -6.04
N ARG A 78 8.14 -32.05 -4.88
CA ARG A 78 6.98 -31.74 -4.03
C ARG A 78 6.77 -30.24 -3.85
N ALA A 79 7.44 -29.42 -4.66
CA ALA A 79 7.28 -27.98 -4.60
C ALA A 79 5.83 -27.52 -4.89
N MET A 80 5.43 -26.44 -4.28
CA MET A 80 4.07 -25.85 -4.40
C MET A 80 3.75 -25.44 -5.84
N PHE A 81 4.75 -24.96 -6.59
CA PHE A 81 4.60 -24.48 -7.96
C PHE A 81 5.65 -25.06 -8.89
N GLY A 82 5.33 -25.13 -10.20
CA GLY A 82 6.19 -25.70 -11.23
C GLY A 82 7.04 -24.66 -11.95
N VAL A 83 8.07 -25.13 -12.66
CA VAL A 83 8.93 -24.28 -13.50
C VAL A 83 8.12 -23.46 -14.50
N GLY A 84 8.39 -22.17 -14.59
CA GLY A 84 7.70 -21.22 -15.44
C GLY A 84 6.47 -20.58 -14.79
N ASP A 85 6.01 -21.06 -13.64
CA ASP A 85 4.93 -20.42 -12.90
C ASP A 85 5.37 -19.03 -12.41
N LEU A 86 4.44 -18.07 -12.48
CA LEU A 86 4.59 -16.77 -11.85
C LEU A 86 3.87 -16.79 -10.51
N VAL A 87 4.57 -16.36 -9.47
CA VAL A 87 4.06 -16.35 -8.10
C VAL A 87 4.24 -15.00 -7.45
N GLN A 88 3.32 -14.67 -6.55
CA GLN A 88 3.44 -13.49 -5.68
C GLN A 88 3.61 -13.94 -4.24
N GLY A 89 4.49 -13.27 -3.52
CA GLY A 89 4.72 -13.50 -2.10
C GLY A 89 5.81 -12.60 -1.55
N PHE A 90 6.11 -12.76 -0.27
CA PHE A 90 7.07 -11.92 0.45
C PHE A 90 8.51 -12.31 0.12
N GLY A 91 8.94 -12.08 -1.14
CA GLY A 91 10.25 -12.45 -1.67
C GLY A 91 11.40 -11.55 -1.24
N GLY A 92 11.12 -10.30 -0.93
CA GLY A 92 12.11 -9.31 -0.48
C GLY A 92 12.94 -8.67 -1.59
N TRP A 93 13.89 -7.85 -1.19
CA TRP A 93 14.80 -7.15 -2.10
C TRP A 93 15.97 -8.06 -2.49
N ARG A 94 15.67 -9.05 -3.29
CA ARG A 94 16.64 -10.08 -3.78
C ARG A 94 16.37 -10.35 -5.26
N THR A 95 17.45 -10.61 -6.03
CA THR A 95 17.31 -10.99 -7.45
C THR A 95 16.88 -12.44 -7.60
N HIS A 96 17.39 -13.33 -6.76
CA HIS A 96 17.06 -14.75 -6.72
C HIS A 96 16.97 -15.22 -5.27
N LEU A 97 16.14 -16.22 -5.04
CA LEU A 97 15.99 -16.86 -3.74
C LEU A 97 15.57 -18.32 -3.88
N VAL A 98 15.86 -19.11 -2.86
CA VAL A 98 15.28 -20.44 -2.66
C VAL A 98 14.23 -20.33 -1.57
N SER A 99 13.04 -20.89 -1.81
CA SER A 99 11.92 -20.86 -0.87
C SER A 99 10.94 -21.99 -1.18
N ASN A 100 10.30 -22.53 -0.17
CA ASN A 100 9.17 -23.43 -0.34
C ASN A 100 7.82 -22.68 -0.53
N GLY A 101 7.81 -21.34 -0.41
CA GLY A 101 6.61 -20.51 -0.59
C GLY A 101 5.58 -20.62 0.53
N ALA A 102 5.90 -21.26 1.65
CA ALA A 102 4.99 -21.40 2.79
C ALA A 102 4.75 -20.07 3.50
N GLU A 103 3.74 -20.04 4.37
CA GLU A 103 3.48 -18.92 5.29
C GLU A 103 4.74 -18.61 6.11
N ALA A 104 5.00 -17.32 6.28
CA ALA A 104 6.14 -16.83 7.05
C ALA A 104 5.66 -16.01 8.26
N LEU A 105 6.09 -16.40 9.46
CA LEU A 105 5.87 -15.64 10.67
C LEU A 105 6.86 -14.47 10.70
N TRP A 106 6.32 -13.26 10.78
CA TRP A 106 7.08 -12.04 11.02
C TRP A 106 6.85 -11.58 12.47
N GLN A 107 7.91 -11.58 13.26
CA GLN A 107 7.87 -11.11 14.64
C GLN A 107 8.06 -9.60 14.65
N THR A 108 6.98 -8.85 14.79
CA THR A 108 7.06 -7.42 15.08
C THR A 108 7.20 -7.21 16.59
N GLY A 109 7.71 -6.05 17.02
CA GLY A 109 7.80 -5.73 18.45
C GLY A 109 6.44 -5.67 19.17
N THR A 110 5.32 -5.60 18.45
CA THR A 110 3.97 -5.41 19.01
C THR A 110 3.05 -6.60 18.78
N PHE A 111 3.00 -7.15 17.56
CA PHE A 111 2.20 -8.33 17.24
C PHE A 111 2.90 -9.23 16.24
N PRO A 112 2.74 -10.56 16.34
CA PRO A 112 3.16 -11.45 15.29
C PRO A 112 2.29 -11.21 14.04
N MET A 113 2.91 -11.02 12.88
CA MET A 113 2.24 -11.03 11.58
C MET A 113 2.56 -12.33 10.86
N VAL A 114 1.57 -12.92 10.20
CA VAL A 114 1.78 -14.05 9.30
C VAL A 114 1.62 -13.55 7.87
N PHE A 115 2.72 -13.57 7.11
CA PHE A 115 2.63 -13.38 5.67
C PHE A 115 2.08 -14.67 5.05
N PRO A 116 1.06 -14.58 4.19
CA PRO A 116 0.44 -15.76 3.60
C PRO A 116 1.44 -16.51 2.70
N ALA A 117 1.16 -17.79 2.47
CA ALA A 117 1.85 -18.57 1.47
C ALA A 117 1.82 -17.86 0.10
N TYR A 118 2.82 -18.17 -0.74
CA TYR A 118 2.85 -17.63 -2.09
C TYR A 118 1.60 -18.03 -2.86
N ARG A 119 1.10 -17.13 -3.69
CA ARG A 119 -0.02 -17.43 -4.59
C ARG A 119 0.45 -17.46 -6.04
N LYS A 120 -0.12 -18.37 -6.81
CA LYS A 120 0.09 -18.41 -8.27
C LYS A 120 -0.65 -17.26 -8.94
N LEU A 121 0.01 -16.61 -9.87
CA LEU A 121 -0.60 -15.59 -10.73
C LEU A 121 -1.07 -16.28 -12.04
N ASP A 122 -2.38 -16.26 -12.29
CA ASP A 122 -2.93 -16.78 -13.55
C ASP A 122 -2.65 -15.79 -14.68
N PRO A 123 -1.86 -16.17 -15.70
CA PRO A 123 -1.55 -15.28 -16.83
C PRO A 123 -2.79 -14.75 -17.56
N ALA A 124 -3.93 -15.45 -17.49
CA ALA A 124 -5.18 -15.02 -18.11
C ALA A 124 -5.77 -13.73 -17.51
N HIS A 125 -5.35 -13.36 -16.31
CA HIS A 125 -5.79 -12.12 -15.66
C HIS A 125 -5.00 -10.89 -16.13
N TYR A 126 -3.88 -11.07 -16.82
CA TYR A 126 -2.94 -9.99 -17.18
C TYR A 126 -2.84 -9.81 -18.68
N ASP A 127 -2.89 -8.56 -19.13
CA ASP A 127 -2.84 -8.14 -20.52
C ASP A 127 -2.23 -6.73 -20.66
N GLU A 128 -2.37 -6.09 -21.81
CA GLU A 128 -1.87 -4.74 -22.03
C GLU A 128 -2.52 -3.70 -21.10
N ALA A 129 -3.81 -3.83 -20.80
CA ALA A 129 -4.52 -2.92 -19.89
C ALA A 129 -4.22 -3.22 -18.42
N LEU A 130 -3.88 -4.44 -18.11
CA LEU A 130 -3.57 -4.94 -16.77
C LEU A 130 -2.23 -5.72 -16.82
N PRO A 131 -1.08 -5.06 -17.02
CA PRO A 131 0.20 -5.75 -17.03
C PRO A 131 0.48 -6.45 -15.69
N LEU A 132 1.38 -7.44 -15.72
CA LEU A 132 1.71 -8.28 -14.55
C LEU A 132 2.03 -7.46 -13.29
N SER A 133 2.64 -6.29 -13.43
CA SER A 133 2.94 -5.37 -12.32
C SER A 133 1.70 -4.95 -11.53
N THR A 134 0.50 -5.04 -12.11
CA THR A 134 -0.77 -4.72 -11.41
C THR A 134 -1.07 -5.68 -10.27
N ALA A 135 -0.48 -6.89 -10.27
CA ALA A 135 -0.55 -7.83 -9.16
C ALA A 135 0.11 -7.29 -7.87
N LEU A 136 1.00 -6.29 -7.93
CA LEU A 136 1.52 -5.56 -6.77
C LEU A 136 0.75 -4.27 -6.48
N GLY A 137 -0.23 -3.92 -7.31
CA GLY A 137 -0.99 -2.68 -7.21
C GLY A 137 -2.50 -2.91 -7.10
N ILE A 138 -3.22 -2.54 -8.17
CA ILE A 138 -4.69 -2.58 -8.21
C ILE A 138 -5.28 -3.99 -8.11
N LEU A 139 -4.58 -5.01 -8.61
CA LEU A 139 -4.95 -6.42 -8.50
C LEU A 139 -4.14 -7.16 -7.41
N GLY A 140 -3.51 -6.42 -6.51
CA GLY A 140 -2.71 -6.93 -5.40
C GLY A 140 -3.13 -6.35 -4.06
N GLY A 141 -2.19 -6.27 -3.12
CA GLY A 141 -2.44 -5.83 -1.75
C GLY A 141 -3.08 -4.45 -1.63
N ALA A 142 -2.67 -3.47 -2.47
CA ALA A 142 -3.27 -2.13 -2.46
C ALA A 142 -4.73 -2.15 -2.93
N GLY A 143 -5.02 -2.93 -3.99
CA GLY A 143 -6.39 -3.15 -4.47
C GLY A 143 -7.25 -3.83 -3.43
N MET A 144 -6.75 -4.91 -2.82
CA MET A 144 -7.44 -5.65 -1.76
C MET A 144 -7.74 -4.76 -0.55
N THR A 145 -6.79 -3.91 -0.15
CA THR A 145 -7.00 -2.95 0.95
C THR A 145 -8.15 -1.98 0.64
N ALA A 146 -8.14 -1.39 -0.55
CA ALA A 146 -9.19 -0.46 -0.95
C ALA A 146 -10.56 -1.15 -1.07
N TRP A 147 -10.62 -2.23 -1.84
CA TRP A 147 -11.83 -3.00 -2.12
C TRP A 147 -12.40 -3.63 -0.85
N GLY A 148 -11.58 -4.32 -0.07
CA GLY A 148 -12.01 -4.97 1.18
C GLY A 148 -12.53 -3.96 2.20
N THR A 149 -11.87 -2.80 2.35
CA THR A 149 -12.34 -1.75 3.27
C THR A 149 -13.69 -1.18 2.86
N LEU A 150 -13.89 -0.90 1.56
CA LEU A 150 -15.17 -0.35 1.10
C LEU A 150 -16.31 -1.36 1.21
N THR A 151 -16.07 -2.61 0.84
CA THR A 151 -17.11 -3.64 0.83
C THR A 151 -17.47 -4.16 2.21
N THR A 152 -16.48 -4.28 3.13
CA THR A 152 -16.73 -4.91 4.43
C THR A 152 -16.95 -3.93 5.58
N PHE A 153 -16.43 -2.70 5.48
CA PHE A 153 -16.45 -1.78 6.61
C PHE A 153 -17.06 -0.41 6.31
N LEU A 154 -16.53 0.34 5.34
CA LEU A 154 -16.99 1.73 5.12
C LEU A 154 -18.45 1.79 4.68
N ALA A 155 -18.93 0.79 3.92
CA ALA A 155 -20.32 0.69 3.47
C ALA A 155 -20.83 2.05 2.93
N VAL A 156 -20.09 2.58 1.95
CA VAL A 156 -20.37 3.88 1.33
C VAL A 156 -21.74 3.86 0.65
N ARG A 157 -22.52 4.93 0.84
CA ARG A 157 -23.86 5.10 0.28
C ARG A 157 -23.91 6.29 -0.67
N PRO A 158 -24.83 6.30 -1.63
CA PRO A 158 -25.09 7.50 -2.42
C PRO A 158 -25.37 8.72 -1.54
N GLY A 159 -24.67 9.82 -1.82
CA GLY A 159 -24.78 11.05 -1.05
C GLY A 159 -23.83 11.19 0.15
N ASP A 160 -23.17 10.10 0.59
CA ASP A 160 -22.12 10.20 1.62
C ASP A 160 -20.98 11.11 1.15
N THR A 161 -20.36 11.83 2.06
CA THR A 161 -19.07 12.51 1.86
C THR A 161 -17.95 11.58 2.34
N VAL A 162 -17.13 11.12 1.40
CA VAL A 162 -15.95 10.28 1.68
C VAL A 162 -14.69 11.14 1.63
N LEU A 163 -14.00 11.27 2.74
CA LEU A 163 -12.70 11.95 2.81
C LEU A 163 -11.58 10.91 2.84
N ILE A 164 -10.55 11.11 2.03
CA ILE A 164 -9.38 10.25 1.95
C ILE A 164 -8.13 11.07 2.21
N SER A 165 -7.42 10.78 3.30
CA SER A 165 -6.11 11.38 3.54
C SER A 165 -5.04 10.65 2.75
N GLY A 166 -4.02 11.40 2.24
CA GLY A 166 -2.99 10.79 1.39
C GLY A 166 -3.55 10.19 0.10
N ALA A 167 -4.55 10.82 -0.49
CA ALA A 167 -5.35 10.30 -1.59
C ALA A 167 -4.55 9.99 -2.87
N SER A 168 -3.37 10.55 -3.05
CA SER A 168 -2.52 10.36 -4.23
C SER A 168 -1.72 9.05 -4.24
N GLY A 169 -1.77 8.26 -3.18
CA GLY A 169 -1.13 6.95 -3.08
C GLY A 169 -1.90 5.82 -3.80
N ALA A 170 -1.31 4.64 -3.84
CA ALA A 170 -1.87 3.46 -4.51
C ALA A 170 -3.29 3.12 -4.03
N ILE A 171 -3.50 3.11 -2.71
CA ILE A 171 -4.79 2.79 -2.10
C ILE A 171 -5.77 3.96 -2.25
N GLY A 172 -5.33 5.18 -1.93
CA GLY A 172 -6.21 6.35 -1.89
C GLY A 172 -6.82 6.70 -3.25
N THR A 173 -6.08 6.55 -4.35
CA THR A 173 -6.59 6.77 -5.70
C THR A 173 -7.70 5.79 -6.06
N LEU A 174 -7.61 4.54 -5.61
CA LEU A 174 -8.62 3.53 -5.86
C LEU A 174 -9.84 3.70 -4.95
N VAL A 175 -9.63 3.94 -3.65
CA VAL A 175 -10.72 4.22 -2.69
C VAL A 175 -11.60 5.35 -3.21
N GLY A 176 -11.00 6.45 -3.71
CA GLY A 176 -11.74 7.58 -4.24
C GLY A 176 -12.60 7.23 -5.46
N GLN A 177 -12.05 6.49 -6.42
CA GLN A 177 -12.79 6.08 -7.61
C GLN A 177 -13.93 5.11 -7.27
N LEU A 178 -13.70 4.14 -6.38
CA LEU A 178 -14.73 3.20 -5.93
C LEU A 178 -15.83 3.91 -5.14
N ALA A 179 -15.47 4.85 -4.24
CA ALA A 179 -16.44 5.67 -3.51
C ALA A 179 -17.27 6.55 -4.46
N LYS A 180 -16.64 7.11 -5.50
CA LYS A 180 -17.34 7.89 -6.54
C LYS A 180 -18.35 7.03 -7.29
N ARG A 181 -17.99 5.79 -7.66
CA ARG A 181 -18.91 4.82 -8.28
C ARG A 181 -20.09 4.44 -7.37
N ALA A 182 -19.86 4.42 -6.06
CA ALA A 182 -20.93 4.21 -5.08
C ALA A 182 -21.86 5.44 -4.90
N GLY A 183 -21.63 6.53 -5.64
CA GLY A 183 -22.46 7.73 -5.62
C GLY A 183 -22.09 8.73 -4.52
N ALA A 184 -20.92 8.61 -3.93
CA ALA A 184 -20.44 9.53 -2.89
C ALA A 184 -19.85 10.81 -3.48
N ARG A 185 -19.88 11.88 -2.66
CA ARG A 185 -18.98 13.01 -2.80
C ARG A 185 -17.60 12.63 -2.27
N VAL A 186 -16.57 12.78 -3.09
CA VAL A 186 -15.20 12.34 -2.77
C VAL A 186 -14.29 13.54 -2.56
N VAL A 187 -13.71 13.63 -1.38
CA VAL A 187 -12.74 14.66 -0.99
C VAL A 187 -11.39 13.99 -0.74
N GLY A 188 -10.37 14.43 -1.45
CA GLY A 188 -9.00 13.92 -1.28
C GLY A 188 -8.10 14.94 -0.61
N THR A 189 -7.06 14.47 0.09
CA THR A 189 -5.96 15.35 0.50
C THR A 189 -4.63 14.89 -0.09
N THR A 190 -3.76 15.81 -0.43
CA THR A 190 -2.42 15.53 -0.99
C THR A 190 -1.42 16.62 -0.64
N GLY A 191 -0.13 16.33 -0.78
CA GLY A 191 0.95 17.28 -0.46
C GLY A 191 1.34 18.23 -1.59
N SER A 192 0.76 18.09 -2.82
CA SER A 192 1.15 18.95 -3.95
C SER A 192 -0.01 19.32 -4.86
N PRO A 193 0.02 20.53 -5.46
CA PRO A 193 -0.99 20.98 -6.43
C PRO A 193 -1.03 20.10 -7.69
N GLU A 194 0.10 19.58 -8.15
CA GLU A 194 0.19 18.71 -9.33
C GLU A 194 -0.56 17.40 -9.10
N LYS A 195 -0.39 16.81 -7.91
CA LYS A 195 -1.15 15.61 -7.51
C LYS A 195 -2.63 15.92 -7.33
N ALA A 196 -2.99 17.11 -6.83
CA ALA A 196 -4.38 17.53 -6.71
C ALA A 196 -5.08 17.59 -8.07
N ALA A 197 -4.42 18.14 -9.09
CA ALA A 197 -4.94 18.16 -10.46
C ALA A 197 -5.16 16.75 -11.02
N ARG A 198 -4.25 15.81 -10.73
CA ARG A 198 -4.39 14.41 -11.14
C ARG A 198 -5.54 13.70 -10.42
N LEU A 199 -5.74 13.97 -9.13
CA LEU A 199 -6.90 13.44 -8.37
C LEU A 199 -8.22 13.97 -8.92
N ALA A 200 -8.29 15.26 -9.23
CA ALA A 200 -9.48 15.86 -9.87
C ALA A 200 -9.79 15.17 -11.22
N ALA A 201 -8.75 14.86 -12.01
CA ALA A 201 -8.88 14.10 -13.27
C ALA A 201 -9.33 12.64 -13.07
N LEU A 202 -9.17 12.08 -11.86
CA LEU A 202 -9.70 10.77 -11.46
C LEU A 202 -11.14 10.85 -10.90
N GLY A 203 -11.77 12.03 -10.88
CA GLY A 203 -13.16 12.22 -10.47
C GLY A 203 -13.36 12.61 -9.02
N PHE A 204 -12.32 13.04 -8.29
CA PHE A 204 -12.47 13.63 -6.97
C PHE A 204 -13.20 14.97 -7.07
N ASP A 205 -14.22 15.18 -6.23
CA ASP A 205 -15.06 16.40 -6.27
C ASP A 205 -14.35 17.61 -5.65
N ALA A 206 -13.44 17.37 -4.70
CA ALA A 206 -12.57 18.39 -4.13
C ALA A 206 -11.24 17.78 -3.69
N VAL A 207 -10.19 18.57 -3.76
CA VAL A 207 -8.86 18.15 -3.28
C VAL A 207 -8.23 19.26 -2.47
N VAL A 208 -7.87 18.97 -1.22
CA VAL A 208 -7.17 19.89 -0.33
C VAL A 208 -5.68 19.61 -0.38
N VAL A 209 -4.88 20.64 -0.65
CA VAL A 209 -3.43 20.54 -0.63
C VAL A 209 -2.94 20.93 0.76
N PHE A 210 -2.41 19.94 1.47
CA PHE A 210 -1.84 20.12 2.81
C PHE A 210 -0.48 19.45 2.92
N ARG A 211 0.51 20.18 3.37
CA ARG A 211 1.87 19.68 3.60
C ARG A 211 2.08 19.40 5.08
N HIS A 212 2.87 18.37 5.38
CA HIS A 212 3.31 18.12 6.76
C HIS A 212 3.97 19.39 7.35
N GLY A 213 3.58 19.75 8.59
CA GLY A 213 4.01 21.01 9.23
C GLY A 213 3.26 22.26 8.75
N GLY A 214 2.23 22.13 7.91
CA GLY A 214 1.36 23.23 7.52
C GLY A 214 0.45 23.72 8.66
N ASP A 215 -0.17 24.88 8.48
CA ASP A 215 -1.05 25.50 9.48
C ASP A 215 -2.33 24.68 9.69
N PRO A 216 -2.60 24.18 10.91
CA PRO A 216 -3.82 23.43 11.21
C PRO A 216 -5.11 24.26 11.07
N ALA A 217 -5.06 25.59 11.28
CA ALA A 217 -6.22 26.44 11.12
C ALA A 217 -6.60 26.57 9.64
N GLN A 218 -5.62 26.75 8.76
CA GLN A 218 -5.84 26.76 7.32
C GLN A 218 -6.36 25.40 6.82
N LEU A 219 -5.81 24.28 7.32
CA LEU A 219 -6.31 22.94 6.99
C LEU A 219 -7.81 22.80 7.33
N ARG A 220 -8.20 23.25 8.53
CA ARG A 220 -9.60 23.20 8.97
C ARG A 220 -10.53 24.00 8.04
N GLU A 221 -10.14 25.21 7.66
CA GLU A 221 -10.91 26.04 6.75
C GLU A 221 -11.07 25.40 5.36
N ASP A 222 -9.97 24.84 4.82
CA ASP A 222 -9.97 24.24 3.49
C ASP A 222 -10.78 22.95 3.46
N LEU A 223 -10.70 22.14 4.52
CA LEU A 223 -11.56 20.95 4.66
C LEU A 223 -13.03 21.32 4.83
N ALA A 224 -13.35 22.38 5.59
CA ALA A 224 -14.73 22.84 5.75
C ALA A 224 -15.34 23.31 4.42
N LYS A 225 -14.56 23.97 3.55
CA LYS A 225 -14.98 24.34 2.19
C LYS A 225 -15.16 23.10 1.29
N ALA A 226 -14.27 22.10 1.41
CA ALA A 226 -14.31 20.88 0.61
C ALA A 226 -15.45 19.93 1.00
N ALA A 227 -15.78 19.86 2.31
CA ALA A 227 -16.80 19.00 2.89
C ALA A 227 -17.78 19.82 3.77
N PRO A 228 -18.59 20.71 3.18
CA PRO A 228 -19.44 21.65 3.96
C PRO A 228 -20.54 20.94 4.77
N GLY A 229 -20.92 19.71 4.39
CA GLY A 229 -21.85 18.85 5.12
C GLY A 229 -21.22 17.97 6.21
N GLY A 230 -19.91 18.03 6.37
CA GLY A 230 -19.15 17.13 7.23
C GLY A 230 -18.66 15.88 6.50
N VAL A 231 -18.14 14.91 7.25
CA VAL A 231 -17.51 13.69 6.74
C VAL A 231 -18.24 12.45 7.26
N ASP A 232 -18.84 11.68 6.35
CA ASP A 232 -19.56 10.45 6.67
C ASP A 232 -18.63 9.24 6.73
N ARG A 233 -17.62 9.20 5.85
CA ARG A 233 -16.63 8.13 5.75
C ARG A 233 -15.23 8.73 5.65
N TYR A 234 -14.35 8.29 6.52
CA TYR A 234 -12.97 8.73 6.51
C TYR A 234 -12.03 7.53 6.29
N PHE A 235 -11.23 7.63 5.24
CA PHE A 235 -10.14 6.68 4.98
C PHE A 235 -8.81 7.33 5.36
N ASP A 236 -8.26 6.91 6.50
CA ASP A 236 -7.09 7.53 7.10
C ASP A 236 -5.79 6.81 6.77
N ASN A 237 -4.92 7.48 5.98
CA ASN A 237 -3.56 7.05 5.69
C ASN A 237 -2.50 7.91 6.37
N LEU A 238 -2.87 9.04 6.98
CA LEU A 238 -1.88 10.03 7.42
C LEU A 238 -1.72 10.12 8.93
N GLY A 239 -2.81 10.08 9.68
CA GLY A 239 -2.74 10.35 11.13
C GLY A 239 -2.46 11.82 11.47
N GLY A 240 -2.10 12.07 12.72
CA GLY A 240 -1.67 13.38 13.23
C GLY A 240 -2.69 14.49 13.01
N VAL A 241 -2.23 15.70 12.75
CA VAL A 241 -3.06 16.92 12.56
C VAL A 241 -4.18 16.74 11.55
N MET A 242 -3.97 15.94 10.50
CA MET A 242 -5.00 15.64 9.52
C MET A 242 -6.18 14.92 10.17
N THR A 243 -5.92 13.83 10.88
CA THR A 243 -6.92 13.05 11.59
C THR A 243 -7.59 13.87 12.68
N ASP A 244 -6.82 14.60 13.48
CA ASP A 244 -7.33 15.49 14.52
C ASP A 244 -8.33 16.50 13.96
N THR A 245 -8.04 17.06 12.80
CA THR A 245 -8.94 18.02 12.13
C THR A 245 -10.20 17.34 11.60
N VAL A 246 -10.07 16.21 10.91
CA VAL A 246 -11.21 15.46 10.33
C VAL A 246 -12.19 15.02 11.41
N PHE A 247 -11.69 14.58 12.58
CA PHE A 247 -12.56 14.16 13.68
C PHE A 247 -13.52 15.25 14.18
N THR A 248 -13.15 16.52 14.02
CA THR A 248 -14.05 17.64 14.36
C THR A 248 -15.19 17.84 13.34
N MET A 249 -15.17 17.11 12.23
CA MET A 249 -16.10 17.25 11.11
C MET A 249 -16.93 15.98 10.85
N LEU A 250 -16.78 14.96 11.69
CA LEU A 250 -17.49 13.69 11.53
C LEU A 250 -18.99 13.85 11.72
N THR A 251 -19.77 13.31 10.80
CA THR A 251 -21.23 13.29 10.85
C THR A 251 -21.76 12.14 11.71
N VAL A 252 -23.07 12.13 11.95
CA VAL A 252 -23.73 11.07 12.71
C VAL A 252 -23.63 9.73 11.97
N ASP A 253 -23.30 8.65 12.71
CA ASP A 253 -23.08 7.30 12.22
C ASP A 253 -21.92 7.20 11.20
N SER A 254 -20.95 8.10 11.32
CA SER A 254 -19.73 8.10 10.51
C SER A 254 -18.86 6.85 10.75
N ARG A 255 -18.03 6.51 9.78
CA ARG A 255 -17.07 5.41 9.87
C ARG A 255 -15.68 5.86 9.50
N VAL A 256 -14.69 5.46 10.30
CA VAL A 256 -13.28 5.80 10.12
C VAL A 256 -12.46 4.53 9.94
N ALA A 257 -11.89 4.36 8.76
CA ALA A 257 -10.97 3.29 8.42
C ALA A 257 -9.52 3.78 8.63
N VAL A 258 -8.85 3.30 9.66
CA VAL A 258 -7.45 3.63 9.96
C VAL A 258 -6.56 2.64 9.23
N CYS A 259 -6.05 3.03 8.07
CA CYS A 259 -5.22 2.18 7.22
C CYS A 259 -3.73 2.34 7.54
N TRP A 260 -3.27 3.59 7.74
CA TRP A 260 -1.89 3.89 8.05
C TRP A 260 -1.75 5.17 8.86
N GLN A 261 -0.60 5.34 9.53
CA GLN A 261 -0.29 6.53 10.33
C GLN A 261 1.05 7.13 9.87
N TRP A 262 1.08 7.62 8.63
CA TRP A 262 2.31 8.09 7.99
C TRP A 262 3.01 9.22 8.79
N SER A 263 2.23 10.12 9.42
CA SER A 263 2.79 11.23 10.21
C SER A 263 3.64 10.76 11.39
N SER A 264 3.29 9.63 12.03
CA SER A 264 4.07 9.06 13.12
C SER A 264 5.41 8.49 12.65
N GLN A 265 5.48 8.02 11.41
CA GLN A 265 6.70 7.45 10.84
C GLN A 265 7.74 8.51 10.44
N VAL A 266 7.29 9.71 10.07
CA VAL A 266 8.18 10.79 9.65
C VAL A 266 8.56 11.73 10.78
N GLY A 267 8.48 11.27 12.03
CA GLY A 267 8.88 12.05 13.21
C GLY A 267 7.78 13.00 13.72
N GLY A 268 6.52 12.75 13.39
CA GLY A 268 5.39 13.46 13.97
C GLY A 268 5.24 13.17 15.47
N GLU A 269 4.81 14.15 16.23
CA GLU A 269 4.52 13.98 17.65
C GLU A 269 3.30 13.06 17.85
N TRP A 270 3.37 12.18 18.86
CA TRP A 270 2.22 11.40 19.34
C TRP A 270 1.28 12.24 20.22
N ALA A 271 1.52 13.56 20.31
CA ALA A 271 0.68 14.50 21.03
C ALA A 271 -0.42 15.04 20.12
N GLY A 272 -1.63 15.13 20.65
CA GLY A 272 -2.80 15.63 19.91
C GLY A 272 -4.00 15.79 20.85
N PRO A 273 -5.13 16.32 20.34
CA PRO A 273 -6.34 16.42 21.13
C PRO A 273 -6.87 15.03 21.50
N ARG A 274 -7.63 14.96 22.60
CA ARG A 274 -8.35 13.75 22.94
C ARG A 274 -9.51 13.56 21.97
N LEU A 275 -9.50 12.47 21.20
CA LEU A 275 -10.47 12.24 20.11
C LEU A 275 -11.81 11.67 20.63
N LEU A 276 -11.85 11.03 21.78
CA LEU A 276 -13.06 10.37 22.30
C LEU A 276 -14.30 11.27 22.36
N PRO A 277 -14.23 12.57 22.72
CA PRO A 277 -15.40 13.45 22.66
C PRO A 277 -15.99 13.61 21.24
N TYR A 278 -15.16 13.53 20.22
CA TYR A 278 -15.57 13.70 18.83
C TYR A 278 -16.17 12.43 18.20
N ILE A 279 -16.09 11.28 18.89
CA ILE A 279 -16.70 10.03 18.41
C ILE A 279 -17.98 9.68 19.14
N MET A 280 -18.17 10.19 20.37
CA MET A 280 -19.30 9.85 21.23
C MET A 280 -20.64 10.36 20.63
N PHE A 281 -20.75 11.65 20.34
CA PHE A 281 -21.97 12.24 19.81
C PHE A 281 -22.30 11.82 18.38
N PRO A 282 -21.32 11.77 17.46
CA PRO A 282 -21.54 11.24 16.12
C PRO A 282 -21.78 9.73 16.10
N ARG A 283 -21.54 9.01 17.18
CA ARG A 283 -21.62 7.53 17.25
C ARG A 283 -20.70 6.89 16.19
N THR A 284 -19.50 7.45 16.03
CA THR A 284 -18.52 7.03 15.03
C THR A 284 -18.02 5.62 15.32
N THR A 285 -17.96 4.79 14.27
CA THR A 285 -17.26 3.49 14.31
C THR A 285 -15.87 3.65 13.72
N ILE A 286 -14.85 3.22 14.47
CA ILE A 286 -13.43 3.25 14.01
C ILE A 286 -12.94 1.80 13.90
N ARG A 287 -12.24 1.50 12.80
CA ARG A 287 -11.61 0.19 12.59
C ARG A 287 -10.20 0.36 12.04
N GLY A 288 -9.23 -0.35 12.64
CA GLY A 288 -7.93 -0.58 12.02
C GLY A 288 -8.09 -1.50 10.81
N ILE A 289 -7.41 -1.14 9.71
CA ILE A 289 -7.45 -1.90 8.46
C ILE A 289 -6.17 -2.71 8.32
N PHE A 290 -6.34 -4.03 8.25
CA PHE A 290 -5.26 -4.97 8.06
C PHE A 290 -5.56 -5.87 6.86
N ALA A 291 -4.97 -5.58 5.71
CA ALA A 291 -5.36 -6.18 4.43
C ALA A 291 -5.20 -7.70 4.38
N LEU A 292 -4.26 -8.26 5.17
CA LEU A 292 -4.01 -9.71 5.18
C LEU A 292 -5.25 -10.52 5.63
N GLU A 293 -6.18 -9.91 6.37
CA GLU A 293 -7.45 -10.57 6.73
C GLU A 293 -8.33 -10.93 5.52
N TRP A 294 -8.10 -10.27 4.39
CA TRP A 294 -8.83 -10.50 3.15
C TRP A 294 -8.06 -11.32 2.11
N PHE A 295 -6.83 -11.74 2.40
CA PHE A 295 -6.00 -12.51 1.46
C PHE A 295 -6.44 -13.97 1.41
N THR A 296 -7.60 -14.21 0.79
CA THR A 296 -8.16 -15.53 0.53
C THR A 296 -8.39 -15.72 -0.97
N GLU A 297 -8.40 -16.96 -1.45
CA GLU A 297 -8.64 -17.27 -2.86
C GLU A 297 -9.95 -16.66 -3.37
N ASP A 298 -11.02 -16.77 -2.58
CA ASP A 298 -12.34 -16.22 -2.94
C ASP A 298 -12.30 -14.69 -3.09
N ASN A 299 -11.61 -13.99 -2.19
CA ASN A 299 -11.48 -12.54 -2.26
C ASN A 299 -10.58 -12.10 -3.41
N TRP A 300 -9.51 -12.85 -3.72
CA TRP A 300 -8.71 -12.59 -4.91
C TRP A 300 -9.53 -12.74 -6.18
N ALA A 301 -10.31 -13.83 -6.29
CA ALA A 301 -11.19 -14.04 -7.42
C ALA A 301 -12.25 -12.92 -7.55
N ALA A 302 -12.88 -12.51 -6.45
CA ALA A 302 -13.86 -11.43 -6.43
C ALA A 302 -13.23 -10.07 -6.83
N LEU A 303 -12.06 -9.75 -6.30
CA LEU A 303 -11.31 -8.53 -6.67
C LEU A 303 -11.03 -8.48 -8.17
N HIS A 304 -10.52 -9.58 -8.75
CA HIS A 304 -10.22 -9.66 -10.17
C HIS A 304 -11.49 -9.57 -11.03
N ALA A 305 -12.56 -10.25 -10.62
CA ALA A 305 -13.84 -10.23 -11.33
C ALA A 305 -14.49 -8.84 -11.34
N GLU A 306 -14.33 -8.06 -10.26
CA GLU A 306 -14.88 -6.70 -10.17
C GLU A 306 -13.98 -5.65 -10.82
N LEU A 307 -12.70 -5.59 -10.45
CA LEU A 307 -11.82 -4.50 -10.89
C LEU A 307 -11.29 -4.71 -12.31
N GLY A 308 -11.04 -5.93 -12.73
CA GLY A 308 -10.49 -6.22 -14.06
C GLY A 308 -11.32 -5.61 -15.20
N PRO A 309 -12.63 -5.90 -15.30
CA PRO A 309 -13.49 -5.29 -16.31
C PRO A 309 -13.56 -3.78 -16.25
N LEU A 310 -13.60 -3.20 -15.04
CA LEU A 310 -13.68 -1.73 -14.86
C LEU A 310 -12.42 -1.02 -15.34
N VAL A 311 -11.25 -1.62 -15.13
CA VAL A 311 -9.99 -1.06 -15.65
C VAL A 311 -9.93 -1.18 -17.16
N ARG A 312 -10.29 -2.34 -17.74
CA ARG A 312 -10.32 -2.53 -19.20
C ARG A 312 -11.29 -1.59 -19.90
N ALA A 313 -12.41 -1.27 -19.24
CA ALA A 313 -13.36 -0.26 -19.73
C ALA A 313 -12.91 1.20 -19.52
N GLY A 314 -11.81 1.44 -18.82
CA GLY A 314 -11.33 2.78 -18.46
C GLY A 314 -12.19 3.49 -17.41
N GLU A 315 -13.13 2.78 -16.77
CA GLU A 315 -13.99 3.32 -15.72
C GLU A 315 -13.23 3.50 -14.39
N ILE A 316 -12.25 2.63 -14.13
CA ILE A 316 -11.24 2.80 -13.07
C ILE A 316 -9.88 2.89 -13.73
N ARG A 317 -9.11 3.89 -13.31
CA ARG A 317 -7.75 4.15 -13.80
C ARG A 317 -6.76 3.96 -12.66
N TYR A 318 -5.83 3.03 -12.81
CA TYR A 318 -4.72 2.89 -11.89
C TYR A 318 -3.52 3.70 -12.36
N GLN A 319 -2.62 3.99 -11.43
CA GLN A 319 -1.38 4.71 -11.71
C GLN A 319 -0.21 3.94 -11.09
N GLN A 320 0.86 3.79 -11.86
CA GLN A 320 2.09 3.16 -11.39
C GLN A 320 3.29 4.04 -11.73
N THR A 321 4.24 4.12 -10.81
CA THR A 321 5.58 4.65 -11.03
C THR A 321 6.53 3.46 -11.02
N VAL A 322 7.03 3.08 -12.20
CA VAL A 322 7.90 1.91 -12.36
C VAL A 322 9.35 2.37 -12.48
N HIS A 323 10.16 2.00 -11.51
CA HIS A 323 11.61 2.09 -11.60
C HIS A 323 12.16 0.82 -12.24
N ARG A 324 13.38 0.86 -12.81
CA ARG A 324 13.96 -0.30 -13.48
C ARG A 324 15.34 -0.63 -12.95
N GLY A 325 15.58 -1.95 -12.84
CA GLY A 325 16.83 -2.51 -12.36
C GLY A 325 16.94 -2.58 -10.84
N PHE A 326 17.58 -3.64 -10.37
CA PHE A 326 17.72 -3.97 -8.95
C PHE A 326 18.32 -2.83 -8.11
N ASP A 327 19.28 -2.10 -8.67
CA ASP A 327 19.98 -1.00 -8.01
C ASP A 327 19.08 0.22 -7.76
N SER A 328 17.93 0.31 -8.43
CA SER A 328 17.00 1.43 -8.25
C SER A 328 16.09 1.28 -7.02
N ILE A 329 16.07 0.13 -6.35
CA ILE A 329 15.13 -0.15 -5.23
C ILE A 329 15.24 0.88 -4.11
N PRO A 330 16.42 1.21 -3.54
CA PRO A 330 16.50 2.20 -2.47
C PRO A 330 16.07 3.59 -2.92
N ALA A 331 16.39 3.98 -4.16
CA ALA A 331 15.97 5.27 -4.71
C ALA A 331 14.45 5.33 -4.92
N ALA A 332 13.83 4.24 -5.40
CA ALA A 332 12.38 4.11 -5.51
C ALA A 332 11.71 4.24 -4.13
N TYR A 333 12.27 3.60 -3.10
CA TYR A 333 11.76 3.70 -1.74
C TYR A 333 11.90 5.12 -1.18
N ARG A 334 13.05 5.77 -1.35
CA ARG A 334 13.27 7.18 -0.96
C ARG A 334 12.27 8.12 -1.61
N SER A 335 11.85 7.86 -2.87
CA SER A 335 10.91 8.72 -3.60
C SER A 335 9.55 8.86 -2.90
N LEU A 336 9.13 7.89 -2.09
CA LEU A 336 7.89 7.96 -1.30
C LEU A 336 7.92 9.11 -0.29
N TYR A 337 9.10 9.49 0.19
CA TYR A 337 9.30 10.45 1.28
C TYR A 337 9.81 11.80 0.80
N THR A 338 10.72 11.83 -0.15
CA THR A 338 11.45 13.04 -0.55
C THR A 338 11.00 13.64 -1.88
N ASP A 339 10.62 12.80 -2.84
CA ASP A 339 10.15 13.27 -4.16
C ASP A 339 8.64 13.16 -4.28
N ARG A 340 7.97 14.06 -3.54
CA ARG A 340 6.51 14.07 -3.43
C ARG A 340 5.79 14.42 -4.74
N ALA A 341 6.47 14.98 -5.73
CA ALA A 341 5.88 15.30 -7.03
C ALA A 341 5.91 14.09 -7.98
N ALA A 342 6.97 13.29 -7.96
CA ALA A 342 7.18 12.18 -8.90
C ALA A 342 6.35 10.92 -8.59
N SER A 343 6.11 10.61 -7.30
CA SER A 343 5.36 9.41 -6.92
C SER A 343 3.85 9.64 -6.93
N PHE A 344 3.12 8.98 -7.82
CA PHE A 344 1.65 9.00 -7.84
C PHE A 344 1.15 7.58 -8.13
N GLY A 345 0.19 7.11 -7.31
CA GLY A 345 -0.28 5.74 -7.36
C GLY A 345 0.72 4.76 -6.73
N LYS A 346 0.89 3.60 -7.34
CA LYS A 346 1.77 2.54 -6.85
C LYS A 346 3.20 2.73 -7.34
N VAL A 347 4.17 2.68 -6.43
CA VAL A 347 5.60 2.63 -6.76
C VAL A 347 6.07 1.19 -6.72
N LEU A 348 6.81 0.78 -7.75
CA LEU A 348 7.39 -0.56 -7.85
C LEU A 348 8.68 -0.55 -8.69
N VAL A 349 9.43 -1.63 -8.60
CA VAL A 349 10.66 -1.82 -9.36
C VAL A 349 10.55 -3.08 -10.21
N GLU A 350 10.86 -2.94 -11.51
CA GLU A 350 11.01 -4.03 -12.47
C GLU A 350 12.49 -4.45 -12.53
N LEU A 351 12.78 -5.75 -12.38
CA LEU A 351 14.12 -6.32 -12.40
C LEU A 351 14.46 -6.98 -13.74
#